data_656dbc25db91bcebb4000db2bc7ae067
#
_entry.id   656dbc25db91bcebb4000db2bc7ae067
#
_cell.length_a   1.000
_cell.length_b   1.000
_cell.length_c   1.000
_cell.angle_alpha   90.00
_cell.angle_beta   90.00
_cell.angle_gamma   90.00
#
_symmetry.space_group_name_H-M   'P 1'
#
loop_
_entity.id
_entity.type
_entity.pdbx_description
1 polymer ?
#
loop_
_entity_poly.entity_id
_entity_poly.type
_entity_poly.pdbx_seq_one_letter_code
_entity_poly.pdbx_strand_id
1 'polypeptide(L)'
;IIPPVFSNGPLFNLCHDSYVRNDTLYCSGEGSGLFIYDWRNKLSPRLIGSITNYSDKGYNHSSWLTDDSKYLVFTDENLNLGVKIFDVSDLDNMEEQSVFYSNPGTLA
;
A
#
# COMPACT_ATOMS: atom_id res chain seq x y z
N ILE A 1 -9.98 18.11 16.43
CA ILE A 1 -8.99 17.67 15.41
C ILE A 1 -9.68 17.60 14.06
N ILE A 2 -9.10 18.27 13.09
CA ILE A 2 -9.60 18.25 11.72
C ILE A 2 -8.87 17.12 10.98
N PRO A 3 -9.59 16.14 10.46
CA PRO A 3 -8.94 15.06 9.72
C PRO A 3 -8.33 15.57 8.41
N PRO A 4 -7.30 14.91 7.88
CA PRO A 4 -6.68 15.28 6.61
C PRO A 4 -7.70 15.21 5.46
N VAL A 5 -7.53 16.09 4.48
CA VAL A 5 -8.35 16.09 3.26
C VAL A 5 -7.49 15.64 2.09
N PHE A 6 -7.89 14.55 1.45
CA PHE A 6 -7.17 14.00 0.30
C PHE A 6 -7.49 14.82 -0.94
N SER A 7 -6.48 15.47 -1.52
CA SER A 7 -6.67 16.42 -2.62
C SER A 7 -6.94 15.77 -3.97
N ASN A 8 -6.43 14.58 -4.20
CA ASN A 8 -6.59 13.85 -5.48
C ASN A 8 -6.66 12.34 -5.27
N GLY A 9 -7.29 11.93 -4.20
CA GLY A 9 -7.37 10.53 -3.83
C GLY A 9 -8.34 9.73 -4.68
N PRO A 10 -8.18 8.41 -4.70
CA PRO A 10 -9.12 7.52 -5.35
C PRO A 10 -10.39 7.41 -4.52
N LEU A 11 -11.44 6.89 -5.16
CA LEU A 11 -12.68 6.60 -4.45
C LEU A 11 -12.53 5.26 -3.72
N PHE A 12 -12.17 5.32 -2.45
CA PHE A 12 -12.18 4.17 -1.57
C PHE A 12 -12.67 4.61 -0.19
N ASN A 13 -13.32 3.71 0.51
CA ASN A 13 -14.06 4.08 1.71
C ASN A 13 -13.19 4.26 2.94
N LEU A 14 -12.07 3.54 3.01
CA LEU A 14 -11.33 3.46 4.25
C LEU A 14 -9.87 3.13 4.00
N CYS A 15 -8.99 3.85 4.68
CA CYS A 15 -7.61 3.45 4.85
C CYS A 15 -7.56 2.50 6.04
N HIS A 16 -7.53 1.20 5.78
CA HIS A 16 -7.61 0.17 6.81
C HIS A 16 -6.38 0.20 7.73
N ASP A 17 -5.21 0.32 7.14
CA ASP A 17 -3.95 0.45 7.87
C ASP A 17 -3.05 1.42 7.14
N SER A 18 -2.22 2.13 7.88
CA SER A 18 -1.32 3.12 7.31
C SER A 18 0.10 2.92 7.80
N TYR A 19 1.05 3.19 6.93
CA TYR A 19 2.47 3.15 7.19
C TYR A 19 3.06 4.46 6.70
N VAL A 20 3.82 5.14 7.54
CA VAL A 20 4.40 6.44 7.20
C VAL A 20 5.91 6.38 7.32
N ARG A 21 6.57 6.85 6.28
CA ARG A 21 8.03 6.96 6.28
C ARG A 21 8.46 8.11 5.39
N ASN A 22 9.31 8.99 5.92
CA ASN A 22 9.82 10.16 5.20
C ASN A 22 8.71 11.00 4.57
N ASP A 23 7.69 11.34 5.38
CA ASP A 23 6.52 12.14 4.95
C ASP A 23 5.77 11.53 3.77
N THR A 24 5.86 10.23 3.59
CA THR A 24 5.12 9.48 2.60
C THR A 24 4.18 8.53 3.33
N LEU A 25 2.91 8.56 2.97
CA LEU A 25 1.85 7.74 3.56
C LEU A 25 1.52 6.60 2.62
N TYR A 26 1.60 5.38 3.12
CA TYR A 26 1.19 4.17 2.40
C TYR A 26 -0.10 3.69 3.03
N CYS A 27 -1.19 3.80 2.29
CA CYS A 27 -2.53 3.51 2.78
C CYS A 27 -3.02 2.18 2.21
N SER A 28 -3.27 1.21 3.09
CA SER A 28 -3.85 -0.08 2.71
C SER A 28 -5.36 0.09 2.60
N GLY A 29 -5.88 0.12 1.38
CA GLY A 29 -7.25 0.51 1.06
C GLY A 29 -8.20 -0.67 0.84
N GLU A 30 -8.03 -1.74 1.58
CA GLU A 30 -8.92 -2.91 1.53
C GLU A 30 -8.99 -3.50 0.12
N GLY A 31 -10.19 -3.78 -0.38
CA GLY A 31 -10.37 -4.32 -1.72
C GLY A 31 -9.97 -3.39 -2.86
N SER A 32 -9.76 -2.11 -2.57
CA SER A 32 -9.35 -1.13 -3.58
C SER A 32 -7.86 -1.18 -3.91
N GLY A 33 -7.04 -1.73 -3.03
CA GLY A 33 -5.60 -1.81 -3.23
C GLY A 33 -4.81 -0.92 -2.29
N LEU A 34 -3.61 -0.52 -2.71
CA LEU A 34 -2.70 0.27 -1.90
C LEU A 34 -2.47 1.63 -2.56
N PHE A 35 -2.48 2.69 -1.77
CA PHE A 35 -2.39 4.07 -2.25
C PHE A 35 -1.27 4.80 -1.53
N ILE A 36 -0.47 5.55 -2.29
CA ILE A 36 0.73 6.24 -1.78
C ILE A 36 0.52 7.73 -1.92
N TYR A 37 0.70 8.45 -0.81
CA TYR A 37 0.47 9.89 -0.73
C TYR A 37 1.72 10.63 -0.29
N ASP A 38 1.96 11.78 -0.89
CA ASP A 38 2.86 12.80 -0.35
C ASP A 38 2.14 13.44 0.83
N TRP A 39 2.68 13.26 2.02
CA TRP A 39 2.04 13.75 3.24
C TRP A 39 2.88 14.81 3.95
N ARG A 40 3.65 15.58 3.22
CA ARG A 40 4.39 16.69 3.81
C ARG A 40 3.43 17.74 4.39
N ASN A 41 2.31 17.97 3.72
CA ASN A 41 1.21 18.77 4.28
C ASN A 41 0.21 17.78 4.93
N LYS A 42 0.19 17.78 6.27
CA LYS A 42 -0.63 16.81 7.04
C LYS A 42 -2.14 17.01 6.86
N LEU A 43 -2.55 18.18 6.44
CA LEU A 43 -3.98 18.47 6.23
C LEU A 43 -4.44 18.19 4.80
N SER A 44 -3.52 17.94 3.88
CA SER A 44 -3.85 17.75 2.48
C SER A 44 -2.91 16.72 1.83
N PRO A 45 -3.07 15.43 2.13
CA PRO A 45 -2.29 14.39 1.46
C PRO A 45 -2.57 14.40 -0.04
N ARG A 46 -1.51 14.25 -0.84
CA ARG A 46 -1.61 14.25 -2.30
C ARG A 46 -1.22 12.89 -2.86
N LEU A 47 -2.10 12.28 -3.64
CA LEU A 47 -1.85 10.97 -4.24
C LEU A 47 -0.67 11.06 -5.22
N ILE A 48 0.34 10.20 -5.02
CA ILE A 48 1.52 10.14 -5.87
C ILE A 48 1.76 8.76 -6.47
N GLY A 49 0.99 7.74 -6.07
CA GLY A 49 1.08 6.41 -6.64
C GLY A 49 -0.02 5.50 -6.14
N SER A 50 -0.28 4.44 -6.88
CA SER A 50 -1.25 3.44 -6.47
C SER A 50 -0.90 2.07 -7.03
N ILE A 51 -1.22 1.03 -6.28
CA ILE A 51 -1.08 -0.37 -6.68
C ILE A 51 -2.46 -0.99 -6.56
N THR A 52 -3.19 -1.04 -7.67
CA THR A 52 -4.58 -1.47 -7.69
C THR A 52 -4.80 -2.78 -8.43
N ASN A 53 -3.81 -3.24 -9.18
CA ASN A 53 -3.88 -4.49 -9.93
C ASN A 53 -2.59 -5.27 -9.71
N TYR A 54 -2.71 -6.43 -9.06
CA TYR A 54 -1.55 -7.25 -8.73
C TYR A 54 -1.98 -8.70 -8.50
N SER A 55 -1.01 -9.61 -8.50
CA SER A 55 -1.26 -11.04 -8.30
C SER A 55 -1.81 -11.32 -6.90
N ASP A 56 -2.71 -12.27 -6.78
CA ASP A 56 -3.32 -12.68 -5.52
C ASP A 56 -3.93 -11.50 -4.75
N LYS A 57 -4.58 -10.61 -5.47
CA LYS A 57 -5.22 -9.44 -4.87
C LYS A 57 -6.43 -9.85 -4.03
N GLY A 58 -6.48 -9.30 -2.82
CA GLY A 58 -7.60 -9.48 -1.92
C GLY A 58 -7.84 -8.21 -1.11
N TYR A 59 -7.95 -8.37 0.20
CA TYR A 59 -8.20 -7.27 1.12
C TYR A 59 -6.86 -6.67 1.58
N ASN A 60 -6.42 -5.58 0.95
CA ASN A 60 -5.13 -4.97 1.25
C ASN A 60 -5.08 -4.53 2.71
N HIS A 61 -4.12 -5.05 3.46
CA HIS A 61 -4.13 -5.04 4.92
C HIS A 61 -2.99 -4.22 5.55
N SER A 62 -1.75 -4.46 5.14
CA SER A 62 -0.58 -3.82 5.76
C SER A 62 0.57 -3.73 4.79
N SER A 63 1.49 -2.80 5.04
CA SER A 63 2.67 -2.62 4.20
C SER A 63 3.87 -2.15 5.00
N TRP A 64 5.06 -2.32 4.43
CA TRP A 64 6.33 -1.90 5.01
C TRP A 64 7.37 -1.76 3.92
N LEU A 65 8.20 -0.72 3.98
CA LEU A 65 9.32 -0.54 3.04
C LEU A 65 10.58 -1.26 3.53
N THR A 66 11.39 -1.70 2.59
CA THR A 66 12.77 -2.10 2.91
C THR A 66 13.58 -0.88 3.35
N ASP A 67 14.71 -1.09 4.02
CA ASP A 67 15.50 0.00 4.60
C ASP A 67 15.98 1.01 3.55
N ASP A 68 16.25 0.55 2.32
CA ASP A 68 16.66 1.41 1.21
C ASP A 68 15.49 2.09 0.50
N SER A 69 14.25 1.86 0.95
CA SER A 69 13.02 2.40 0.37
C SER A 69 12.77 1.97 -1.08
N LYS A 70 13.45 0.94 -1.55
CA LYS A 70 13.30 0.47 -2.93
C LYS A 70 12.14 -0.49 -3.10
N TYR A 71 11.89 -1.34 -2.12
CA TYR A 71 10.84 -2.34 -2.19
C TYR A 71 9.78 -2.14 -1.14
N LEU A 72 8.52 -2.25 -1.56
CA LEU A 72 7.38 -2.27 -0.66
C LEU A 72 6.89 -3.70 -0.53
N VAL A 73 6.80 -4.16 0.71
CA VAL A 73 6.25 -5.47 1.05
C VAL A 73 4.85 -5.23 1.59
N PHE A 74 3.85 -5.92 1.05
CA PHE A 74 2.49 -5.74 1.56
C PHE A 74 1.70 -7.04 1.55
N THR A 75 0.66 -7.06 2.35
CA THR A 75 -0.16 -8.26 2.57
C THR A 75 -1.62 -7.98 2.25
N ASP A 76 -2.32 -9.04 1.87
CA ASP A 76 -3.77 -9.03 1.74
C ASP A 76 -4.33 -9.99 2.80
N GLU A 77 -5.34 -9.52 3.54
CA GLU A 77 -5.89 -10.24 4.68
C GLU A 77 -6.90 -11.29 4.23
N ASN A 78 -6.46 -12.23 3.44
CA ASN A 78 -7.28 -13.35 2.99
C ASN A 78 -6.48 -14.63 3.10
N LEU A 79 -7.17 -15.73 3.39
CA LEU A 79 -6.54 -17.03 3.52
C LEU A 79 -5.87 -17.46 2.21
N ASN A 80 -4.66 -17.98 2.30
CA ASN A 80 -3.87 -18.51 1.18
C ASN A 80 -3.41 -17.48 0.15
N LEU A 81 -3.50 -16.20 0.44
CA LEU A 81 -2.91 -15.17 -0.42
C LEU A 81 -1.47 -14.89 0.01
N GLY A 82 -0.59 -14.73 -0.97
CA GLY A 82 0.83 -14.49 -0.70
C GLY A 82 1.15 -13.05 -0.32
N VAL A 83 2.32 -12.87 0.24
CA VAL A 83 2.92 -11.55 0.51
C VAL A 83 3.47 -11.02 -0.80
N LYS A 84 3.17 -9.77 -1.13
CA LYS A 84 3.59 -9.14 -2.39
C LYS A 84 4.80 -8.27 -2.16
N ILE A 85 5.71 -8.27 -3.12
CA ILE A 85 6.90 -7.41 -3.12
C ILE A 85 6.91 -6.63 -4.42
N PHE A 86 6.86 -5.31 -4.31
CA PHE A 86 6.91 -4.39 -5.45
C PHE A 86 8.16 -3.53 -5.41
N ASP A 87 8.76 -3.30 -6.57
CA ASP A 87 9.77 -2.26 -6.74
C ASP A 87 9.03 -0.92 -6.85
N VAL A 88 9.24 -0.06 -5.87
CA VAL A 88 8.59 1.25 -5.78
C VAL A 88 9.60 2.39 -5.92
N SER A 89 10.79 2.11 -6.42
CA SER A 89 11.83 3.13 -6.61
C SER A 89 11.42 4.21 -7.60
N ASP A 90 10.55 3.88 -8.55
CA ASP A 90 9.92 4.84 -9.45
C ASP A 90 8.41 4.72 -9.28
N LEU A 91 7.79 5.73 -8.64
CA LEU A 91 6.35 5.70 -8.35
C LEU A 91 5.49 5.78 -9.61
N ASP A 92 6.03 6.25 -10.72
CA ASP A 92 5.32 6.28 -11.99
C ASP A 92 5.41 4.95 -12.75
N ASN A 93 6.27 4.04 -12.30
CA ASN A 93 6.48 2.74 -12.93
C ASN A 93 6.82 1.69 -11.86
N MET A 94 5.86 1.41 -11.00
CA MET A 94 6.02 0.39 -9.96
C MET A 94 5.82 -1.00 -10.54
N GLU A 95 6.68 -1.94 -10.15
CA GLU A 95 6.69 -3.29 -10.73
C GLU A 95 6.60 -4.37 -9.67
N GLU A 96 5.69 -5.32 -9.89
CA GLU A 96 5.59 -6.51 -9.07
C GLU A 96 6.85 -7.36 -9.26
N GLN A 97 7.53 -7.69 -8.16
CA GLN A 97 8.75 -8.50 -8.18
C GLN A 97 8.47 -9.95 -7.89
N SER A 98 7.68 -10.21 -6.86
CA SER A 98 7.37 -11.58 -6.45
C SER A 98 6.15 -11.65 -5.55
N VAL A 99 5.61 -12.85 -5.44
CA VAL A 99 4.60 -13.22 -4.46
C VAL A 99 5.19 -14.36 -3.64
N PHE A 100 5.16 -14.21 -2.33
CA PHE A 100 5.84 -15.11 -1.41
C PHE A 100 4.83 -15.77 -0.47
N TYR A 101 4.94 -17.08 -0.33
CA TYR A 101 4.06 -17.87 0.55
C TYR A 101 4.90 -18.51 1.66
N SER A 102 4.51 -18.31 2.92
CA SER A 102 5.21 -18.93 4.04
C SER A 102 4.73 -20.36 4.26
N ASN A 103 3.42 -20.56 4.32
CA ASN A 103 2.82 -21.88 4.34
C ASN A 103 1.33 -21.81 4.04
N PRO A 104 0.73 -22.96 3.60
CA PRO A 104 -0.69 -22.99 3.29
C PRO A 104 -1.54 -22.59 4.50
N GLY A 105 -2.57 -21.82 4.26
CA GLY A 105 -3.49 -21.39 5.31
C GLY A 105 -3.03 -20.20 6.13
N THR A 106 -1.92 -19.55 5.76
CA THR A 106 -1.47 -18.33 6.42
C THR A 106 -2.43 -17.19 6.15
N LEU A 107 -2.77 -16.44 7.20
CA LEU A 107 -3.58 -15.24 7.12
C LEU A 107 -2.71 -14.05 7.52
N ALA A 108 -2.67 -13.03 6.69
CA ALA A 108 -1.83 -11.85 6.91
C ALA A 108 -2.36 -10.90 7.97
#